data_e43bfe5f1543ac3c910027960d561266
#
_entry.id   e43bfe5f1543ac3c910027960d561266
#
_cell.length_a   1.000
_cell.length_b   1.000
_cell.length_c   1.000
_cell.angle_alpha   90.00
_cell.angle_beta   90.00
_cell.angle_gamma   90.00
#
_symmetry.space_group_name_H-M   'P 1'
#
loop_
_entity.id
_entity.type
_entity.pdbx_description
1 polymer ?
#
loop_
_entity_poly.entity_id
_entity_poly.type
_entity_poly.pdbx_seq_one_letter_code
_entity_poly.pdbx_strand_id
1 'polypeptide(L)'
;INFLGLFGKSPSMSTIINTRPAQASEIYSADSVLIGKYFSENRTPVTYDDVNPIFWHALIETEDERFFHHFGIDFQAFGAALKDYVVHHDARGASTITQQLAKNLFRVRTEYSTGLLGNIPGVKMLIMKTKEWITAVKLEANFSKEEILTMYANTVDFGSNAFGIKTACKTYFNTTPQNLTPEQAAVLVGMLKATTYYNPRLHPENSMNRRNVVLGNMLQRGHITQEQYDELTVKPIELDYSVENAYDGKALYFREAVKEYLSDWCRENGYDLYTDGLKIYTTIDTAMQRYAEQAAWDNMKQLQQRFNNHWGKVNPWQDEYHREIPNFIENIAKRLPYYKYLDKRFEHNQDSIDHYLNQPHPVKRKGKGNPLVFLDATVIMCVKICQINR
;
A
#
# COMPACT_ATOMS: atom_id res chain seq x y z
N ILE A 1 -23.52 24.52 4.19
CA ILE A 1 -24.93 24.93 4.20
C ILE A 1 -25.59 24.29 2.99
N ASN A 2 -26.51 23.36 3.23
CA ASN A 2 -27.22 22.67 2.14
C ASN A 2 -28.60 23.34 1.97
N PHE A 3 -28.63 24.54 1.42
CA PHE A 3 -29.86 25.26 1.19
C PHE A 3 -30.74 24.48 0.21
N LEU A 4 -31.93 24.09 0.65
CA LEU A 4 -32.93 23.32 -0.13
C LEU A 4 -32.40 22.06 -0.86
N GLY A 5 -31.34 21.44 -0.36
CA GLY A 5 -30.73 20.28 -1.01
C GLY A 5 -29.91 20.55 -2.26
N LEU A 6 -29.71 21.81 -2.63
CA LEU A 6 -29.06 22.22 -3.88
C LEU A 6 -27.60 21.78 -3.97
N PHE A 7 -26.86 21.81 -2.85
CA PHE A 7 -25.43 21.54 -2.81
C PHE A 7 -25.05 20.20 -2.16
N GLY A 8 -26.03 19.46 -1.63
CA GLY A 8 -25.81 18.24 -0.87
C GLY A 8 -25.17 18.48 0.50
N LYS A 9 -25.07 17.44 1.32
CA LYS A 9 -24.49 17.50 2.68
C LYS A 9 -22.97 17.67 2.62
N SER A 10 -22.40 18.23 3.68
CA SER A 10 -20.95 18.31 3.94
C SER A 10 -20.67 17.70 5.32
N PRO A 11 -19.43 17.32 5.64
CA PRO A 11 -19.07 16.81 6.96
C PRO A 11 -19.55 17.73 8.07
N SER A 12 -20.19 17.16 9.09
CA SER A 12 -20.59 17.91 10.29
C SER A 12 -19.38 18.27 11.15
N MET A 13 -19.50 19.24 12.04
CA MET A 13 -18.41 19.53 13.00
C MET A 13 -18.11 18.34 13.90
N SER A 14 -19.15 17.63 14.37
CA SER A 14 -18.96 16.42 15.17
C SER A 14 -18.21 15.33 14.40
N THR A 15 -18.50 15.14 13.11
CA THR A 15 -17.76 14.22 12.25
C THR A 15 -16.30 14.65 12.16
N ILE A 16 -16.01 15.92 11.97
CA ILE A 16 -14.63 16.43 11.82
C ILE A 16 -13.84 16.25 13.12
N ILE A 17 -14.40 16.62 14.25
CA ILE A 17 -13.71 16.56 15.56
C ILE A 17 -13.50 15.09 16.00
N ASN A 18 -14.44 14.20 15.72
CA ASN A 18 -14.38 12.81 16.17
C ASN A 18 -13.78 11.85 15.11
N THR A 19 -13.38 12.35 13.95
CA THR A 19 -12.81 11.50 12.90
C THR A 19 -11.44 11.00 13.32
N ARG A 20 -11.30 9.69 13.33
CA ARG A 20 -10.02 9.02 13.46
C ARG A 20 -9.70 8.34 12.13
N PRO A 21 -8.46 8.43 11.63
CA PRO A 21 -8.03 7.61 10.50
C PRO A 21 -8.23 6.13 10.81
N ALA A 22 -8.65 5.36 9.82
CA ALA A 22 -8.71 3.91 9.97
C ALA A 22 -7.37 3.37 10.45
N GLN A 23 -7.39 2.51 11.46
CA GLN A 23 -6.19 1.93 12.06
C GLN A 23 -6.27 0.41 11.96
N ALA A 24 -5.16 -0.20 11.57
CA ALA A 24 -5.04 -1.65 11.58
C ALA A 24 -5.18 -2.21 13.00
N SER A 25 -5.99 -3.24 13.17
CA SER A 25 -6.02 -3.98 14.45
C SER A 25 -4.84 -4.94 14.53
N GLU A 26 -4.24 -5.03 15.71
CA GLU A 26 -3.03 -5.80 15.97
C GLU A 26 -3.37 -7.03 16.83
N ILE A 27 -2.86 -8.19 16.42
CA ILE A 27 -3.05 -9.44 17.16
C ILE A 27 -1.74 -9.90 17.79
N TYR A 28 -1.79 -10.16 19.09
CA TYR A 28 -0.65 -10.50 19.92
C TYR A 28 -0.79 -11.89 20.51
N SER A 29 0.33 -12.58 20.65
CA SER A 29 0.45 -13.83 21.39
C SER A 29 0.44 -13.60 22.90
N ALA A 30 0.38 -14.68 23.69
CA ALA A 30 0.44 -14.63 25.16
C ALA A 30 1.76 -14.04 25.68
N ASP A 31 2.85 -14.25 24.95
CA ASP A 31 4.17 -13.68 25.19
C ASP A 31 4.36 -12.28 24.60
N SER A 32 3.25 -11.58 24.29
CA SER A 32 3.19 -10.19 23.80
C SER A 32 3.93 -9.94 22.49
N VAL A 33 4.14 -10.96 21.67
CA VAL A 33 4.73 -10.82 20.34
C VAL A 33 3.62 -10.51 19.34
N LEU A 34 3.82 -9.49 18.48
CA LEU A 34 2.92 -9.21 17.37
C LEU A 34 2.97 -10.38 16.37
N ILE A 35 1.85 -11.08 16.19
CA ILE A 35 1.74 -12.23 15.29
C ILE A 35 1.06 -11.89 13.97
N GLY A 36 0.39 -10.74 13.89
CA GLY A 36 -0.20 -10.23 12.65
C GLY A 36 -1.08 -9.01 12.85
N LYS A 37 -1.69 -8.57 11.76
CA LYS A 37 -2.59 -7.40 11.74
C LYS A 37 -3.83 -7.71 10.90
N TYR A 38 -4.96 -7.08 11.26
CA TYR A 38 -6.15 -7.03 10.44
C TYR A 38 -6.36 -5.60 9.94
N PHE A 39 -6.43 -5.39 8.65
CA PHE A 39 -6.59 -4.06 8.05
C PHE A 39 -7.27 -4.14 6.69
N SER A 40 -8.07 -3.13 6.38
CA SER A 40 -8.56 -2.87 5.03
C SER A 40 -7.55 -2.01 4.25
N GLU A 41 -6.93 -1.07 4.96
CA GLU A 41 -5.85 -0.21 4.49
C GLU A 41 -4.69 -0.35 5.48
N ASN A 42 -3.49 -0.71 4.99
CA ASN A 42 -2.33 -0.87 5.85
C ASN A 42 -1.89 0.49 6.40
N ARG A 43 -2.30 0.81 7.62
CA ARG A 43 -2.00 2.07 8.31
C ARG A 43 -1.50 1.79 9.72
N THR A 44 -0.38 2.41 10.06
CA THR A 44 0.13 2.46 11.44
C THR A 44 0.35 3.94 11.77
N PRO A 45 -0.41 4.52 12.71
CA PRO A 45 -0.34 5.95 12.99
C PRO A 45 1.00 6.33 13.62
N VAL A 46 1.37 7.59 13.43
CA VAL A 46 2.52 8.26 14.04
C VAL A 46 2.06 9.55 14.72
N THR A 47 2.84 10.05 15.66
CA THR A 47 2.76 11.43 16.17
C THR A 47 3.62 12.36 15.33
N TYR A 48 3.53 13.68 15.53
CA TYR A 48 4.35 14.66 14.83
C TYR A 48 5.85 14.42 15.08
N ASP A 49 6.22 14.14 16.33
CA ASP A 49 7.60 13.93 16.78
C ASP A 49 8.19 12.56 16.32
N ASP A 50 7.35 11.61 15.91
CA ASP A 50 7.80 10.32 15.35
C ASP A 50 8.35 10.46 13.93
N VAL A 51 8.21 11.64 13.30
CA VAL A 51 8.60 11.86 11.90
C VAL A 51 9.76 12.84 11.83
N ASN A 52 10.79 12.45 11.07
CA ASN A 52 11.95 13.32 10.86
C ASN A 52 11.52 14.69 10.29
N PRO A 53 11.96 15.83 10.88
CA PRO A 53 11.64 17.16 10.40
C PRO A 53 11.90 17.39 8.90
N ILE A 54 12.86 16.65 8.33
CA ILE A 54 13.19 16.74 6.90
C ILE A 54 12.00 16.36 6.00
N PHE A 55 11.14 15.44 6.44
CA PHE A 55 9.92 15.09 5.71
C PHE A 55 8.92 16.24 5.71
N TRP A 56 8.74 16.90 6.86
CA TRP A 56 7.84 18.06 6.98
C TRP A 56 8.30 19.21 6.09
N HIS A 57 9.60 19.50 6.07
CA HIS A 57 10.18 20.51 5.17
C HIS A 57 9.95 20.13 3.71
N ALA A 58 10.28 18.90 3.30
CA ALA A 58 10.05 18.46 1.93
C ALA A 58 8.57 18.58 1.51
N LEU A 59 7.65 18.18 2.40
CA LEU A 59 6.21 18.21 2.17
C LEU A 59 5.69 19.65 2.01
N ILE A 60 6.02 20.52 2.95
CA ILE A 60 5.53 21.91 2.99
C ILE A 60 6.06 22.68 1.78
N GLU A 61 7.35 22.61 1.51
CA GLU A 61 7.97 23.35 0.41
C GLU A 61 7.53 22.86 -0.99
N THR A 62 6.99 21.64 -1.05
CA THR A 62 6.55 21.09 -2.34
C THR A 62 5.05 21.20 -2.57
N GLU A 63 4.24 20.99 -1.54
CA GLU A 63 2.79 20.92 -1.66
C GLU A 63 2.09 22.21 -1.22
N ASP A 64 2.66 22.95 -0.26
CA ASP A 64 2.00 24.11 0.36
C ASP A 64 2.99 25.04 1.07
N GLU A 65 3.85 25.70 0.29
CA GLU A 65 4.96 26.56 0.76
C GLU A 65 4.55 27.56 1.85
N ARG A 66 3.29 28.03 1.83
CA ARG A 66 2.77 29.00 2.79
C ARG A 66 1.83 28.40 3.82
N PHE A 67 1.96 27.09 4.10
CA PHE A 67 1.09 26.34 4.99
C PHE A 67 0.84 27.02 6.35
N PHE A 68 1.87 27.63 6.96
CA PHE A 68 1.76 28.32 8.25
C PHE A 68 1.14 29.71 8.15
N HIS A 69 0.91 30.25 6.94
CA HIS A 69 0.47 31.64 6.71
C HIS A 69 -0.96 31.78 6.20
N HIS A 70 -1.68 30.69 6.02
CA HIS A 70 -3.08 30.70 5.61
C HIS A 70 -3.95 29.89 6.56
N PHE A 71 -5.27 30.00 6.40
CA PHE A 71 -6.28 29.32 7.20
C PHE A 71 -7.09 28.33 6.33
N GLY A 72 -6.40 27.29 5.85
CA GLY A 72 -6.96 26.20 5.03
C GLY A 72 -7.13 26.53 3.56
N ILE A 73 -7.14 27.80 3.17
CA ILE A 73 -7.19 28.26 1.79
C ILE A 73 -6.10 29.29 1.56
N ASP A 74 -5.25 29.06 0.59
CA ASP A 74 -4.25 30.02 0.15
C ASP A 74 -4.78 30.81 -1.06
N PHE A 75 -5.41 31.98 -0.80
CA PHE A 75 -5.96 32.83 -1.85
C PHE A 75 -4.89 33.45 -2.75
N GLN A 76 -3.67 33.66 -2.26
CA GLN A 76 -2.58 34.20 -3.05
C GLN A 76 -2.04 33.15 -4.01
N ALA A 77 -1.81 31.91 -3.55
CA ALA A 77 -1.43 30.79 -4.42
C ALA A 77 -2.53 30.48 -5.45
N PHE A 78 -3.81 30.54 -5.03
CA PHE A 78 -4.93 30.36 -5.93
C PHE A 78 -4.98 31.45 -7.02
N GLY A 79 -4.80 32.72 -6.66
CA GLY A 79 -4.75 33.83 -7.60
C GLY A 79 -3.57 33.72 -8.58
N ALA A 80 -2.38 33.31 -8.08
CA ALA A 80 -1.20 33.07 -8.92
C ALA A 80 -1.45 31.91 -9.91
N ALA A 81 -1.99 30.78 -9.46
CA ALA A 81 -2.30 29.64 -10.31
C ALA A 81 -3.37 29.98 -11.38
N LEU A 82 -4.38 30.78 -11.03
CA LEU A 82 -5.39 31.25 -11.97
C LEU A 82 -4.75 32.15 -13.03
N LYS A 83 -3.86 33.06 -12.65
CA LYS A 83 -3.11 33.90 -13.58
C LYS A 83 -2.25 33.07 -14.53
N ASP A 84 -1.49 32.11 -13.99
CA ASP A 84 -0.64 31.20 -14.81
C ASP A 84 -1.48 30.37 -15.80
N TYR A 85 -2.65 29.89 -15.37
CA TYR A 85 -3.57 29.17 -16.25
C TYR A 85 -4.09 30.04 -17.40
N VAL A 86 -4.47 31.27 -17.12
CA VAL A 86 -5.01 32.21 -18.14
C VAL A 86 -3.92 32.70 -19.08
N VAL A 87 -2.70 32.97 -18.57
CA VAL A 87 -1.61 33.58 -19.35
C VAL A 87 -0.74 32.54 -20.04
N HIS A 88 -0.43 31.43 -19.36
CA HIS A 88 0.54 30.46 -19.85
C HIS A 88 -0.08 29.10 -20.20
N HIS A 89 -1.39 28.91 -19.99
CA HIS A 89 -2.10 27.62 -20.09
C HIS A 89 -1.46 26.50 -19.25
N ASP A 90 -0.72 26.86 -18.21
CA ASP A 90 -0.06 25.91 -17.29
C ASP A 90 -0.89 25.77 -16.01
N ALA A 91 -1.32 24.54 -15.72
CA ALA A 91 -2.14 24.23 -14.54
C ALA A 91 -1.24 23.90 -13.34
N ARG A 92 -0.82 24.91 -12.57
CA ARG A 92 -0.17 24.69 -11.28
C ARG A 92 -1.17 24.22 -10.24
N GLY A 93 -0.73 23.32 -9.35
CA GLY A 93 -1.51 22.92 -8.19
C GLY A 93 -1.63 24.07 -7.18
N ALA A 94 -2.86 24.47 -6.84
CA ALA A 94 -3.12 25.51 -5.84
C ALA A 94 -3.92 24.96 -4.65
N SER A 95 -3.91 23.65 -4.42
CA SER A 95 -4.60 23.00 -3.30
C SER A 95 -3.67 22.92 -2.10
N THR A 96 -4.10 23.43 -0.95
CA THR A 96 -3.35 23.35 0.30
C THR A 96 -3.31 21.92 0.87
N ILE A 97 -2.37 21.63 1.75
CA ILE A 97 -2.28 20.37 2.51
C ILE A 97 -3.60 20.11 3.24
N THR A 98 -4.19 21.12 3.86
CA THR A 98 -5.47 21.00 4.57
C THR A 98 -6.63 20.65 3.63
N GLN A 99 -6.66 21.18 2.40
CA GLN A 99 -7.65 20.78 1.39
C GLN A 99 -7.44 19.35 0.90
N GLN A 100 -6.20 18.92 0.74
CA GLN A 100 -5.88 17.55 0.39
C GLN A 100 -6.28 16.59 1.53
N LEU A 101 -6.05 16.95 2.78
CA LEU A 101 -6.52 16.21 3.95
C LEU A 101 -8.05 16.11 3.96
N ALA A 102 -8.76 17.23 3.76
CA ALA A 102 -10.21 17.27 3.68
C ALA A 102 -10.75 16.31 2.60
N LYS A 103 -10.11 16.29 1.43
CA LYS A 103 -10.47 15.38 0.34
C LYS A 103 -10.26 13.92 0.71
N ASN A 104 -9.11 13.57 1.29
CA ASN A 104 -8.69 12.19 1.53
C ASN A 104 -9.36 11.58 2.77
N LEU A 105 -9.37 12.31 3.89
CA LEU A 105 -9.88 11.82 5.17
C LEU A 105 -11.42 11.73 5.19
N PHE A 106 -12.10 12.75 4.66
CA PHE A 106 -13.57 12.80 4.65
C PHE A 106 -14.18 12.35 3.33
N ARG A 107 -13.37 11.96 2.35
CA ARG A 107 -13.84 11.50 1.02
C ARG A 107 -14.94 12.41 0.46
N VAL A 108 -14.78 13.73 0.62
CA VAL A 108 -15.81 14.73 0.32
C VAL A 108 -16.29 14.70 -1.13
N ARG A 109 -15.51 14.07 -2.02
CA ARG A 109 -15.87 13.90 -3.44
C ARG A 109 -16.71 12.67 -3.72
N THR A 110 -16.65 11.64 -2.88
CA THR A 110 -17.26 10.32 -3.14
C THR A 110 -18.41 10.01 -2.21
N GLU A 111 -18.31 10.35 -0.93
CA GLU A 111 -19.31 9.99 0.07
C GLU A 111 -20.41 11.04 0.26
N TYR A 112 -20.19 12.26 -0.23
CA TYR A 112 -21.17 13.35 -0.07
C TYR A 112 -21.79 13.72 -1.41
N SER A 113 -23.13 13.62 -1.49
CA SER A 113 -23.88 14.02 -2.69
C SER A 113 -23.64 15.49 -3.03
N THR A 114 -23.62 15.81 -4.31
CA THR A 114 -23.46 17.19 -4.82
C THR A 114 -24.80 17.94 -4.92
N GLY A 115 -25.89 17.33 -4.45
CA GLY A 115 -27.22 17.91 -4.51
C GLY A 115 -27.78 18.00 -5.93
N LEU A 116 -28.87 18.75 -6.10
CA LEU A 116 -29.52 18.89 -7.41
C LEU A 116 -28.62 19.60 -8.45
N LEU A 117 -27.85 20.59 -8.04
CA LEU A 117 -26.95 21.33 -8.92
C LEU A 117 -25.75 20.51 -9.40
N GLY A 118 -25.42 19.43 -8.72
CA GLY A 118 -24.34 18.52 -9.15
C GLY A 118 -24.61 17.77 -10.46
N ASN A 119 -25.85 17.77 -10.95
CA ASN A 119 -26.21 17.19 -12.23
C ASN A 119 -25.86 18.10 -13.44
N ILE A 120 -25.50 19.36 -13.18
CA ILE A 120 -25.13 20.30 -14.22
C ILE A 120 -23.64 20.10 -14.56
N PRO A 121 -23.28 19.87 -15.85
CA PRO A 121 -21.90 19.74 -16.27
C PRO A 121 -21.03 20.92 -15.82
N GLY A 122 -19.85 20.66 -15.26
CA GLY A 122 -18.95 21.67 -14.70
C GLY A 122 -19.28 22.14 -13.28
N VAL A 123 -20.53 22.25 -12.90
CA VAL A 123 -20.96 22.72 -11.56
C VAL A 123 -20.59 21.68 -10.48
N LYS A 124 -20.65 20.39 -10.78
CA LYS A 124 -20.26 19.32 -9.87
C LYS A 124 -18.85 19.51 -9.28
N MET A 125 -17.88 19.82 -10.13
CA MET A 125 -16.50 20.03 -9.70
C MET A 125 -16.36 21.25 -8.78
N LEU A 126 -17.07 22.33 -9.10
CA LEU A 126 -17.09 23.54 -8.28
C LEU A 126 -17.68 23.27 -6.88
N ILE A 127 -18.82 22.54 -6.83
CA ILE A 127 -19.44 22.16 -5.54
C ILE A 127 -18.49 21.28 -4.72
N MET A 128 -17.84 20.30 -5.34
CA MET A 128 -16.86 19.46 -4.65
C MET A 128 -15.70 20.28 -4.08
N LYS A 129 -15.16 21.21 -4.88
CA LYS A 129 -14.06 22.09 -4.45
C LYS A 129 -14.47 23.03 -3.33
N THR A 130 -15.69 23.61 -3.40
CA THR A 130 -16.22 24.43 -2.33
C THR A 130 -16.38 23.65 -1.01
N LYS A 131 -16.78 22.38 -1.08
CA LYS A 131 -16.85 21.50 0.11
C LYS A 131 -15.47 21.21 0.71
N GLU A 132 -14.47 20.98 -0.13
CA GLU A 132 -13.08 20.84 0.34
C GLU A 132 -12.65 22.12 1.10
N TRP A 133 -12.91 23.30 0.55
CA TRP A 133 -12.56 24.56 1.18
C TRP A 133 -13.26 24.77 2.53
N ILE A 134 -14.58 24.54 2.59
CA ILE A 134 -15.35 24.66 3.84
C ILE A 134 -14.82 23.65 4.88
N THR A 135 -14.51 22.43 4.47
CA THR A 135 -13.97 21.42 5.37
C THR A 135 -12.56 21.76 5.83
N ALA A 136 -11.71 22.29 4.94
CA ALA A 136 -10.37 22.76 5.29
C ALA A 136 -10.40 23.89 6.33
N VAL A 137 -11.26 24.90 6.14
CA VAL A 137 -11.44 25.99 7.13
C VAL A 137 -11.92 25.45 8.47
N LYS A 138 -12.83 24.47 8.48
CA LYS A 138 -13.28 23.83 9.72
C LYS A 138 -12.16 23.05 10.42
N LEU A 139 -11.30 22.38 9.69
CA LEU A 139 -10.13 21.69 10.22
C LEU A 139 -9.19 22.70 10.91
N GLU A 140 -8.82 23.77 10.22
CA GLU A 140 -7.95 24.80 10.76
C GLU A 140 -8.53 25.53 12.00
N ALA A 141 -9.86 25.57 12.11
CA ALA A 141 -10.53 26.16 13.27
C ALA A 141 -10.47 25.27 14.53
N ASN A 142 -10.18 23.98 14.39
CA ASN A 142 -10.26 23.01 15.48
C ASN A 142 -8.95 22.27 15.76
N PHE A 143 -7.99 22.31 14.86
CA PHE A 143 -6.72 21.59 14.97
C PHE A 143 -5.55 22.55 14.71
N SER A 144 -4.46 22.33 15.40
CA SER A 144 -3.20 23.03 15.15
C SER A 144 -2.59 22.62 13.80
N LYS A 145 -1.65 23.40 13.31
CA LYS A 145 -0.90 23.09 12.08
C LYS A 145 -0.18 21.74 12.17
N GLU A 146 0.41 21.42 13.31
CA GLU A 146 1.10 20.16 13.56
C GLU A 146 0.13 18.98 13.59
N GLU A 147 -1.04 19.15 14.20
CA GLU A 147 -2.09 18.12 14.17
C GLU A 147 -2.59 17.88 12.75
N ILE A 148 -2.76 18.93 11.93
CA ILE A 148 -3.16 18.81 10.52
C ILE A 148 -2.09 18.07 9.71
N LEU A 149 -0.80 18.39 9.89
CA LEU A 149 0.31 17.67 9.24
C LEU A 149 0.33 16.20 9.66
N THR A 150 0.15 15.94 10.96
CA THR A 150 0.10 14.58 11.50
C THR A 150 -1.06 13.78 10.92
N MET A 151 -2.25 14.36 10.87
CA MET A 151 -3.41 13.72 10.24
C MET A 151 -3.18 13.47 8.75
N TYR A 152 -2.56 14.41 8.05
CA TYR A 152 -2.21 14.26 6.63
C TYR A 152 -1.24 13.10 6.43
N ALA A 153 -0.13 13.08 7.16
CA ALA A 153 0.88 12.03 7.07
C ALA A 153 0.34 10.65 7.43
N ASN A 154 -0.65 10.56 8.32
CA ASN A 154 -1.32 9.30 8.67
C ASN A 154 -2.41 8.88 7.66
N THR A 155 -2.85 9.77 6.77
CA THR A 155 -4.00 9.53 5.89
C THR A 155 -3.62 9.30 4.44
N VAL A 156 -2.56 9.96 3.97
CA VAL A 156 -2.24 10.02 2.54
C VAL A 156 -1.79 8.66 2.00
N ASP A 157 -2.23 8.35 0.77
CA ASP A 157 -1.85 7.16 0.03
C ASP A 157 -0.51 7.37 -0.69
N PHE A 158 0.45 6.50 -0.43
CA PHE A 158 1.75 6.46 -1.11
C PHE A 158 1.82 5.37 -2.19
N GLY A 159 0.69 4.79 -2.59
CA GLY A 159 0.65 3.65 -3.52
C GLY A 159 1.13 2.34 -2.90
N SER A 160 1.06 1.26 -3.67
CA SER A 160 1.45 -0.09 -3.22
C SER A 160 0.74 -0.54 -1.92
N ASN A 161 -0.48 -0.07 -1.68
CA ASN A 161 -1.25 -0.29 -0.45
C ASN A 161 -0.56 0.27 0.82
N ALA A 162 0.29 1.28 0.66
CA ALA A 162 0.97 1.95 1.78
C ALA A 162 0.24 3.25 2.12
N PHE A 163 -0.64 3.20 3.12
CA PHE A 163 -1.37 4.34 3.64
C PHE A 163 -0.67 4.90 4.88
N GLY A 164 -0.36 6.19 4.84
CA GLY A 164 0.41 6.88 5.87
C GLY A 164 1.92 6.68 5.81
N ILE A 165 2.63 7.65 6.38
CA ILE A 165 4.10 7.76 6.28
C ILE A 165 4.84 6.54 6.86
N LYS A 166 4.39 5.99 7.99
CA LYS A 166 5.07 4.87 8.64
C LYS A 166 5.04 3.62 7.76
N THR A 167 3.87 3.33 7.18
CA THR A 167 3.73 2.21 6.26
C THR A 167 4.54 2.44 4.98
N ALA A 168 4.55 3.68 4.45
CA ALA A 168 5.33 4.01 3.27
C ALA A 168 6.84 3.84 3.51
N CYS A 169 7.38 4.35 4.63
CA CYS A 169 8.78 4.16 5.02
C CYS A 169 9.15 2.68 5.08
N LYS A 170 8.29 1.87 5.71
CA LYS A 170 8.51 0.42 5.82
C LYS A 170 8.44 -0.26 4.46
N THR A 171 7.46 0.11 3.63
CA THR A 171 7.22 -0.51 2.33
C THR A 171 8.33 -0.24 1.32
N TYR A 172 8.80 1.01 1.22
CA TYR A 172 9.75 1.39 0.18
C TYR A 172 11.20 1.30 0.61
N PHE A 173 11.50 1.54 1.89
CA PHE A 173 12.87 1.69 2.40
C PHE A 173 13.20 0.81 3.61
N ASN A 174 12.24 0.01 4.10
CA ASN A 174 12.39 -0.81 5.30
C ASN A 174 12.94 -0.03 6.50
N THR A 175 12.52 1.24 6.63
CA THR A 175 12.96 2.18 7.66
C THR A 175 11.79 2.72 8.48
N THR A 176 12.09 3.55 9.46
CA THR A 176 11.08 4.28 10.26
C THR A 176 10.99 5.74 9.79
N PRO A 177 9.87 6.44 10.02
CA PRO A 177 9.74 7.85 9.66
C PRO A 177 10.79 8.77 10.30
N GLN A 178 11.27 8.42 11.50
CA GLN A 178 12.30 9.18 12.21
C GLN A 178 13.68 9.07 11.57
N ASN A 179 13.96 7.95 10.91
CA ASN A 179 15.24 7.67 10.27
C ASN A 179 15.26 7.98 8.76
N LEU A 180 14.27 8.71 8.25
CA LEU A 180 14.24 9.12 6.84
C LEU A 180 15.44 10.00 6.51
N THR A 181 16.10 9.68 5.40
CA THR A 181 17.10 10.56 4.78
C THR A 181 16.43 11.60 3.89
N PRO A 182 17.10 12.72 3.55
CA PRO A 182 16.52 13.76 2.69
C PRO A 182 16.04 13.22 1.33
N GLU A 183 16.81 12.34 0.69
CA GLU A 183 16.44 11.74 -0.59
C GLU A 183 15.25 10.79 -0.49
N GLN A 184 15.13 10.03 0.62
CA GLN A 184 13.97 9.16 0.86
C GLN A 184 12.70 9.99 1.11
N ALA A 185 12.81 11.03 1.92
CA ALA A 185 11.71 11.97 2.16
C ALA A 185 11.27 12.63 0.85
N ALA A 186 12.22 13.06 0.01
CA ALA A 186 11.92 13.66 -1.29
C ALA A 186 11.25 12.69 -2.27
N VAL A 187 11.60 11.40 -2.26
CA VAL A 187 10.91 10.36 -3.04
C VAL A 187 9.45 10.24 -2.59
N LEU A 188 9.22 10.09 -1.28
CA LEU A 188 7.86 9.91 -0.75
C LEU A 188 6.99 11.14 -1.03
N VAL A 189 7.49 12.34 -0.80
CA VAL A 189 6.76 13.57 -1.12
C VAL A 189 6.52 13.69 -2.62
N GLY A 190 7.51 13.36 -3.43
CA GLY A 190 7.38 13.37 -4.90
C GLY A 190 6.25 12.47 -5.41
N MET A 191 6.01 11.34 -4.75
CA MET A 191 4.92 10.41 -5.11
C MET A 191 3.52 10.99 -4.88
N LEU A 192 3.34 11.93 -3.95
CA LEU A 192 2.02 12.48 -3.59
C LEU A 192 1.32 13.16 -4.76
N LYS A 193 2.08 13.65 -5.73
CA LYS A 193 1.52 14.25 -6.96
C LYS A 193 0.77 13.23 -7.82
N ALA A 194 1.30 12.01 -7.96
CA ALA A 194 0.68 10.90 -8.68
C ALA A 194 1.35 9.57 -8.26
N THR A 195 0.74 8.88 -7.32
CA THR A 195 1.31 7.72 -6.61
C THR A 195 1.64 6.52 -7.49
N THR A 196 1.04 6.39 -8.68
CA THR A 196 1.38 5.36 -9.66
C THR A 196 2.49 5.83 -10.59
N TYR A 197 2.38 7.07 -11.13
CA TYR A 197 3.29 7.60 -12.15
C TYR A 197 4.69 7.90 -11.60
N TYR A 198 4.78 8.34 -10.33
CA TYR A 198 6.04 8.61 -9.63
C TYR A 198 6.46 7.49 -8.67
N ASN A 199 5.87 6.29 -8.80
CA ASN A 199 6.24 5.16 -7.97
C ASN A 199 7.65 4.67 -8.32
N PRO A 200 8.61 4.67 -7.37
CA PRO A 200 10.00 4.34 -7.65
C PRO A 200 10.23 2.89 -8.09
N ARG A 201 9.29 1.99 -7.74
CA ARG A 201 9.32 0.59 -8.18
C ARG A 201 8.82 0.41 -9.61
N LEU A 202 7.77 1.17 -9.99
CA LEU A 202 7.11 1.03 -11.29
C LEU A 202 7.77 1.91 -12.36
N HIS A 203 8.16 3.13 -11.98
CA HIS A 203 8.69 4.16 -12.87
C HIS A 203 9.89 4.87 -12.20
N PRO A 204 11.06 4.20 -12.07
CA PRO A 204 12.22 4.73 -11.34
C PRO A 204 12.74 6.05 -11.91
N GLU A 205 12.74 6.24 -13.22
CA GLU A 205 13.18 7.50 -13.86
C GLU A 205 12.25 8.66 -13.54
N ASN A 206 10.92 8.46 -13.63
CA ASN A 206 9.95 9.49 -13.29
C ASN A 206 10.04 9.86 -11.80
N SER A 207 10.23 8.86 -10.95
CA SER A 207 10.41 9.04 -9.51
C SER A 207 11.67 9.83 -9.21
N MET A 208 12.80 9.50 -9.86
CA MET A 208 14.07 10.20 -9.69
C MET A 208 13.98 11.67 -10.13
N ASN A 209 13.36 11.93 -11.29
CA ASN A 209 13.15 13.29 -11.78
C ASN A 209 12.27 14.10 -10.80
N ARG A 210 11.20 13.50 -10.29
CA ARG A 210 10.30 14.16 -9.33
C ARG A 210 10.96 14.37 -7.97
N ARG A 211 11.76 13.40 -7.47
CA ARG A 211 12.59 13.56 -6.28
C ARG A 211 13.50 14.78 -6.39
N ASN A 212 14.18 14.92 -7.54
CA ASN A 212 15.10 16.03 -7.75
C ASN A 212 14.39 17.40 -7.77
N VAL A 213 13.14 17.47 -8.22
CA VAL A 213 12.30 18.67 -8.07
C VAL A 213 12.05 18.99 -6.59
N VAL A 214 11.72 17.98 -5.77
CA VAL A 214 11.50 18.18 -4.32
C VAL A 214 12.78 18.63 -3.63
N LEU A 215 13.93 18.01 -3.94
CA LEU A 215 15.23 18.43 -3.42
C LEU A 215 15.57 19.87 -3.82
N GLY A 216 15.23 20.28 -5.06
CA GLY A 216 15.39 21.66 -5.51
C GLY A 216 14.56 22.67 -4.69
N ASN A 217 13.32 22.33 -4.33
CA ASN A 217 12.49 23.16 -3.45
C ASN A 217 13.12 23.28 -2.06
N MET A 218 13.63 22.17 -1.51
CA MET A 218 14.31 22.16 -0.20
C MET A 218 15.60 23.00 -0.22
N LEU A 219 16.36 22.98 -1.31
CA LEU A 219 17.55 23.82 -1.48
C LEU A 219 17.17 25.31 -1.51
N GLN A 220 16.16 25.69 -2.29
CA GLN A 220 15.73 27.09 -2.40
C GLN A 220 15.33 27.68 -1.04
N ARG A 221 14.92 26.86 -0.10
CA ARG A 221 14.51 27.25 1.26
C ARG A 221 15.60 27.04 2.32
N GLY A 222 16.76 26.54 1.93
CA GLY A 222 17.90 26.35 2.82
C GLY A 222 17.78 25.16 3.77
N HIS A 223 16.89 24.21 3.48
CA HIS A 223 16.78 22.97 4.26
C HIS A 223 17.86 21.95 3.94
N ILE A 224 18.49 22.07 2.77
CA ILE A 224 19.72 21.36 2.38
C ILE A 224 20.69 22.34 1.76
N THR A 225 22.00 22.00 1.79
CA THR A 225 23.04 22.81 1.16
C THR A 225 23.17 22.50 -0.32
N GLN A 226 23.90 23.35 -1.07
CA GLN A 226 24.17 23.09 -2.49
C GLN A 226 24.98 21.80 -2.68
N GLU A 227 25.95 21.53 -1.81
CA GLU A 227 26.77 20.32 -1.84
C GLU A 227 25.89 19.06 -1.63
N GLN A 228 24.97 19.10 -0.67
CA GLN A 228 24.00 18.03 -0.44
C GLN A 228 23.10 17.82 -1.66
N TYR A 229 22.60 18.90 -2.26
CA TYR A 229 21.76 18.81 -3.45
C TYR A 229 22.51 18.15 -4.62
N ASP A 230 23.76 18.58 -4.89
CA ASP A 230 24.58 18.04 -5.97
C ASP A 230 24.89 16.54 -5.77
N GLU A 231 25.16 16.12 -4.54
CA GLU A 231 25.35 14.72 -4.18
C GLU A 231 24.06 13.91 -4.35
N LEU A 232 22.94 14.37 -3.77
CA LEU A 232 21.70 13.62 -3.69
C LEU A 232 21.00 13.47 -5.04
N THR A 233 21.15 14.46 -5.95
CA THR A 233 20.47 14.42 -7.27
C THR A 233 21.06 13.38 -8.20
N VAL A 234 22.32 13.02 -8.07
CA VAL A 234 22.98 11.98 -8.89
C VAL A 234 22.87 10.58 -8.28
N LYS A 235 22.59 10.49 -6.99
CA LYS A 235 22.45 9.22 -6.27
C LYS A 235 21.23 8.45 -6.76
N PRO A 236 21.34 7.15 -7.09
CA PRO A 236 20.19 6.34 -7.47
C PRO A 236 19.22 6.18 -6.30
N ILE A 237 17.94 5.88 -6.60
CA ILE A 237 16.97 5.52 -5.57
C ILE A 237 17.20 4.07 -5.18
N GLU A 238 17.68 3.85 -3.96
CA GLU A 238 17.88 2.53 -3.38
C GLU A 238 16.61 2.10 -2.65
N LEU A 239 15.95 1.04 -3.14
CA LEU A 239 14.73 0.48 -2.55
C LEU A 239 15.07 -0.79 -1.76
N ASP A 240 14.61 -0.84 -0.52
CA ASP A 240 14.44 -2.09 0.24
C ASP A 240 12.93 -2.39 0.34
N TYR A 241 12.36 -2.78 -0.81
CA TYR A 241 10.93 -2.85 -1.02
C TYR A 241 10.32 -4.12 -0.43
N SER A 242 9.40 -3.94 0.53
CA SER A 242 8.64 -5.01 1.15
C SER A 242 7.22 -4.55 1.49
N VAL A 243 6.22 -5.19 0.91
CA VAL A 243 4.79 -4.92 1.23
C VAL A 243 4.35 -5.85 2.33
N GLU A 244 3.89 -5.31 3.44
CA GLU A 244 3.17 -6.10 4.44
C GLU A 244 1.80 -6.51 3.88
N ASN A 245 1.55 -7.81 3.83
CA ASN A 245 0.24 -8.36 3.49
C ASN A 245 -0.46 -8.81 4.77
N ALA A 246 -1.80 -8.85 4.74
CA ALA A 246 -2.59 -9.40 5.85
C ALA A 246 -2.22 -10.86 6.18
N TYR A 247 -1.60 -11.55 5.23
CA TYR A 247 -1.11 -12.94 5.38
C TYR A 247 0.31 -13.03 5.95
N ASP A 248 1.04 -11.91 6.05
CA ASP A 248 2.37 -11.89 6.67
C ASP A 248 2.24 -12.05 8.19
N GLY A 249 3.24 -12.69 8.81
CA GLY A 249 3.26 -12.96 10.23
C GLY A 249 3.17 -14.44 10.57
N LYS A 250 2.99 -14.74 11.85
CA LYS A 250 2.97 -16.11 12.39
C LYS A 250 1.54 -16.64 12.53
N ALA A 251 1.40 -17.97 12.61
CA ALA A 251 0.14 -18.64 12.95
C ALA A 251 -1.06 -18.25 12.08
N LEU A 252 -0.89 -18.21 10.74
CA LEU A 252 -1.88 -17.71 9.80
C LEU A 252 -3.27 -18.35 9.98
N TYR A 253 -3.36 -19.67 10.07
CA TYR A 253 -4.63 -20.38 10.26
C TYR A 253 -5.32 -20.02 11.56
N PHE A 254 -4.55 -19.88 12.64
CA PHE A 254 -5.08 -19.42 13.92
C PHE A 254 -5.64 -18.00 13.81
N ARG A 255 -4.94 -17.10 13.15
CA ARG A 255 -5.41 -15.72 12.92
C ARG A 255 -6.70 -15.68 12.10
N GLU A 256 -6.86 -16.54 11.10
CA GLU A 256 -8.10 -16.63 10.33
C GLU A 256 -9.27 -17.12 11.19
N ALA A 257 -9.06 -18.11 12.06
CA ALA A 257 -10.08 -18.55 13.01
C ALA A 257 -10.47 -17.45 14.02
N VAL A 258 -9.47 -16.73 14.54
CA VAL A 258 -9.71 -15.57 15.44
C VAL A 258 -10.45 -14.47 14.70
N LYS A 259 -10.15 -14.20 13.45
CA LYS A 259 -10.84 -13.22 12.61
C LYS A 259 -12.33 -13.55 12.47
N GLU A 260 -12.67 -14.79 12.19
CA GLU A 260 -14.06 -15.22 12.06
C GLU A 260 -14.84 -14.98 13.36
N TYR A 261 -14.29 -15.43 14.49
CA TYR A 261 -14.88 -15.18 15.81
C TYR A 261 -15.03 -13.68 16.11
N LEU A 262 -13.99 -12.90 15.90
CA LEU A 262 -13.99 -11.46 16.20
C LEU A 262 -14.90 -10.65 15.28
N SER A 263 -15.11 -11.08 14.04
CA SER A 263 -15.99 -10.37 13.10
C SER A 263 -17.43 -10.34 13.62
N ASP A 264 -17.90 -11.42 14.22
CA ASP A 264 -19.23 -11.49 14.84
C ASP A 264 -19.27 -10.64 16.12
N TRP A 265 -18.29 -10.77 16.99
CA TRP A 265 -18.19 -9.98 18.21
C TRP A 265 -18.12 -8.47 17.93
N CYS A 266 -17.31 -8.05 16.97
CA CYS A 266 -17.21 -6.64 16.56
C CYS A 266 -18.54 -6.10 16.07
N ARG A 267 -19.25 -6.86 15.22
CA ARG A 267 -20.57 -6.47 14.71
C ARG A 267 -21.59 -6.28 15.84
N GLU A 268 -21.61 -7.15 16.83
CA GLU A 268 -22.52 -7.09 17.96
C GLU A 268 -22.21 -5.93 18.92
N ASN A 269 -20.93 -5.54 19.03
CA ASN A 269 -20.47 -4.49 19.95
C ASN A 269 -20.20 -3.14 19.27
N GLY A 270 -20.49 -3.01 17.97
CA GLY A 270 -20.35 -1.74 17.23
C GLY A 270 -18.91 -1.35 16.92
N TYR A 271 -18.01 -2.32 16.83
CA TYR A 271 -16.62 -2.14 16.39
C TYR A 271 -16.41 -2.63 14.96
N ASP A 272 -15.37 -2.12 14.31
CA ASP A 272 -14.85 -2.63 13.04
C ASP A 272 -13.45 -3.21 13.26
N LEU A 273 -13.32 -4.51 12.99
CA LEU A 273 -12.05 -5.23 13.14
C LEU A 273 -10.91 -4.66 12.30
N TYR A 274 -11.23 -4.04 11.17
CA TYR A 274 -10.25 -3.59 10.18
C TYR A 274 -9.88 -2.11 10.28
N THR A 275 -10.66 -1.32 11.03
CA THR A 275 -10.53 0.14 11.03
C THR A 275 -10.39 0.77 12.41
N ASP A 276 -10.74 0.07 13.50
CA ASP A 276 -10.80 0.66 14.83
C ASP A 276 -9.51 0.49 15.66
N GLY A 277 -8.49 -0.15 15.09
CA GLY A 277 -7.17 -0.26 15.75
C GLY A 277 -7.20 -1.09 17.04
N LEU A 278 -7.97 -2.18 17.06
CA LEU A 278 -8.10 -3.03 18.23
C LEU A 278 -6.78 -3.73 18.57
N LYS A 279 -6.47 -3.85 19.86
CA LYS A 279 -5.38 -4.68 20.36
C LYS A 279 -5.94 -6.00 20.86
N ILE A 280 -5.65 -7.08 20.13
CA ILE A 280 -6.20 -8.42 20.36
C ILE A 280 -5.13 -9.28 20.99
N TYR A 281 -5.33 -9.64 22.24
CA TYR A 281 -4.41 -10.53 22.96
C TYR A 281 -4.96 -11.94 22.93
N THR A 282 -4.13 -12.89 22.52
CA THR A 282 -4.50 -14.30 22.40
C THR A 282 -3.72 -15.17 23.37
N THR A 283 -4.13 -16.43 23.48
CA THR A 283 -3.49 -17.42 24.35
C THR A 283 -2.39 -18.22 23.66
N ILE A 284 -2.13 -17.97 22.37
CA ILE A 284 -1.09 -18.67 21.63
C ILE A 284 0.30 -18.25 22.11
N ASP A 285 1.17 -19.21 22.38
CA ASP A 285 2.59 -19.00 22.72
C ASP A 285 3.44 -19.15 21.47
N THR A 286 4.34 -18.19 21.20
CA THR A 286 5.13 -18.19 19.95
C THR A 286 6.19 -19.29 19.91
N ALA A 287 6.71 -19.73 21.05
CA ALA A 287 7.67 -20.84 21.11
C ALA A 287 6.97 -22.18 20.85
N MET A 288 5.80 -22.39 21.48
CA MET A 288 5.00 -23.60 21.25
C MET A 288 4.52 -23.68 19.79
N GLN A 289 4.08 -22.55 19.22
CA GLN A 289 3.68 -22.46 17.81
C GLN A 289 4.83 -22.84 16.87
N ARG A 290 6.04 -22.33 17.11
CA ARG A 290 7.23 -22.68 16.32
C ARG A 290 7.54 -24.17 16.40
N TYR A 291 7.46 -24.77 17.59
CA TYR A 291 7.69 -26.21 17.73
C TYR A 291 6.62 -27.04 17.01
N ALA A 292 5.36 -26.62 17.08
CA ALA A 292 4.27 -27.27 16.36
C ALA A 292 4.45 -27.20 14.84
N GLU A 293 4.79 -26.02 14.31
CA GLU A 293 5.08 -25.82 12.88
C GLU A 293 6.27 -26.67 12.42
N GLN A 294 7.35 -26.72 13.22
CA GLN A 294 8.52 -27.55 12.93
C GLN A 294 8.17 -29.05 12.91
N ALA A 295 7.44 -29.50 13.92
CA ALA A 295 7.02 -30.91 14.01
C ALA A 295 6.10 -31.31 12.84
N ALA A 296 5.16 -30.42 12.47
CA ALA A 296 4.30 -30.63 11.30
C ALA A 296 5.12 -30.71 10.00
N TRP A 297 6.08 -29.80 9.83
CA TRP A 297 6.98 -29.79 8.67
C TRP A 297 7.81 -31.06 8.57
N ASP A 298 8.43 -31.49 9.67
CA ASP A 298 9.27 -32.69 9.70
C ASP A 298 8.43 -33.94 9.43
N ASN A 299 7.22 -34.04 9.96
CA ASN A 299 6.30 -35.13 9.68
C ASN A 299 5.85 -35.14 8.21
N MET A 300 5.48 -33.98 7.66
CA MET A 300 5.07 -33.87 6.24
C MET A 300 6.22 -34.22 5.30
N LYS A 301 7.47 -33.85 5.66
CA LYS A 301 8.65 -34.25 4.89
C LYS A 301 8.84 -35.77 4.86
N GLN A 302 8.67 -36.45 6.01
CA GLN A 302 8.71 -37.90 6.07
C GLN A 302 7.56 -38.54 5.30
N LEU A 303 6.35 -38.00 5.42
CA LEU A 303 5.18 -38.49 4.67
C LEU A 303 5.40 -38.35 3.17
N GLN A 304 5.95 -37.23 2.72
CA GLN A 304 6.29 -37.01 1.31
C GLN A 304 7.32 -38.01 0.80
N GLN A 305 8.34 -38.34 1.61
CA GLN A 305 9.30 -39.37 1.25
C GLN A 305 8.65 -40.75 1.13
N ARG A 306 7.75 -41.11 2.09
CA ARG A 306 7.00 -42.38 2.02
C ARG A 306 6.11 -42.41 0.77
N PHE A 307 5.43 -41.32 0.46
CA PHE A 307 4.62 -41.19 -0.74
C PHE A 307 5.46 -41.39 -2.02
N ASN A 308 6.59 -40.70 -2.11
CA ASN A 308 7.49 -40.81 -3.25
C ASN A 308 8.06 -42.23 -3.39
N ASN A 309 8.40 -42.88 -2.29
CA ASN A 309 8.88 -44.27 -2.31
C ASN A 309 7.78 -45.27 -2.72
N HIS A 310 6.54 -45.03 -2.27
CA HIS A 310 5.40 -45.88 -2.62
C HIS A 310 5.10 -45.84 -4.12
N TRP A 311 5.06 -44.67 -4.69
CA TRP A 311 4.81 -44.50 -6.11
C TRP A 311 6.06 -44.80 -6.95
N GLY A 312 7.26 -44.61 -6.43
CA GLY A 312 8.53 -44.92 -7.09
C GLY A 312 8.62 -44.30 -8.48
N LYS A 313 8.71 -45.16 -9.50
CA LYS A 313 8.72 -44.76 -10.91
C LYS A 313 7.32 -44.77 -11.56
N VAL A 314 6.30 -45.17 -10.83
CA VAL A 314 4.93 -45.28 -11.33
C VAL A 314 4.29 -43.87 -11.20
N ASN A 315 3.61 -43.47 -12.25
CA ASN A 315 2.90 -42.19 -12.26
C ASN A 315 1.65 -42.29 -11.36
N PRO A 316 1.49 -41.39 -10.34
CA PRO A 316 0.31 -41.42 -9.45
C PRO A 316 -0.98 -40.94 -10.13
N TRP A 317 -0.89 -40.33 -11.31
CA TRP A 317 -2.04 -39.81 -12.05
C TRP A 317 -2.72 -40.96 -12.84
N GLN A 318 -3.55 -41.74 -12.15
CA GLN A 318 -4.23 -42.90 -12.69
C GLN A 318 -5.74 -42.76 -12.55
N ASP A 319 -6.47 -43.37 -13.45
CA ASP A 319 -7.93 -43.52 -13.38
C ASP A 319 -8.32 -44.64 -12.38
N GLU A 320 -9.61 -44.87 -12.22
CA GLU A 320 -10.17 -45.93 -11.35
C GLU A 320 -9.75 -47.35 -11.73
N TYR A 321 -9.24 -47.54 -12.96
CA TYR A 321 -8.73 -48.81 -13.46
C TYR A 321 -7.20 -48.90 -13.43
N HIS A 322 -6.52 -48.02 -12.69
CA HIS A 322 -5.06 -47.92 -12.59
C HIS A 322 -4.35 -47.63 -13.92
N ARG A 323 -5.03 -47.02 -14.88
CA ARG A 323 -4.44 -46.61 -16.16
C ARG A 323 -4.00 -45.14 -16.05
N GLU A 324 -2.81 -44.86 -16.59
CA GLU A 324 -2.30 -43.47 -16.60
C GLU A 324 -3.24 -42.54 -17.37
N ILE A 325 -3.60 -41.41 -16.79
CA ILE A 325 -4.41 -40.39 -17.44
C ILE A 325 -3.51 -39.61 -18.40
N PRO A 326 -3.75 -39.68 -19.72
CA PRO A 326 -2.88 -39.03 -20.71
C PRO A 326 -2.84 -37.53 -20.53
N ASN A 327 -1.64 -36.95 -20.63
CA ASN A 327 -1.40 -35.50 -20.58
C ASN A 327 -2.01 -34.78 -19.34
N PHE A 328 -2.20 -35.52 -18.24
CA PHE A 328 -2.84 -34.99 -17.05
C PHE A 328 -2.14 -33.73 -16.55
N ILE A 329 -0.82 -33.76 -16.45
CA ILE A 329 0.00 -32.65 -15.92
C ILE A 329 0.03 -31.49 -16.90
N GLU A 330 0.19 -31.74 -18.20
CA GLU A 330 0.15 -30.72 -19.24
C GLU A 330 -1.21 -29.99 -19.25
N ASN A 331 -2.29 -30.73 -19.09
CA ASN A 331 -3.64 -30.17 -19.05
C ASN A 331 -3.87 -29.32 -17.81
N ILE A 332 -3.29 -29.66 -16.66
CA ILE A 332 -3.32 -28.84 -15.47
C ILE A 332 -2.43 -27.59 -15.65
N ALA A 333 -1.21 -27.77 -16.15
CA ALA A 333 -0.28 -26.66 -16.39
C ALA A 333 -0.89 -25.59 -17.31
N LYS A 334 -1.58 -25.99 -18.37
CA LYS A 334 -2.27 -25.08 -19.30
C LYS A 334 -3.40 -24.26 -18.65
N ARG A 335 -3.95 -24.69 -17.51
CA ARG A 335 -4.98 -23.95 -16.76
C ARG A 335 -4.41 -22.88 -15.84
N LEU A 336 -3.11 -22.94 -15.52
CA LEU A 336 -2.46 -21.99 -14.60
C LEU A 336 -2.43 -20.58 -15.18
N PRO A 337 -2.60 -19.54 -14.35
CA PRO A 337 -2.54 -18.13 -14.78
C PRO A 337 -1.22 -17.79 -15.48
N TYR A 338 -0.11 -18.36 -15.00
CA TYR A 338 1.22 -18.14 -15.60
C TYR A 338 1.34 -18.72 -17.01
N TYR A 339 0.82 -19.94 -17.24
CA TYR A 339 0.81 -20.51 -18.58
C TYR A 339 -0.06 -19.70 -19.54
N LYS A 340 -1.24 -19.26 -19.11
CA LYS A 340 -2.11 -18.39 -19.90
C LYS A 340 -1.45 -17.04 -20.23
N TYR A 341 -0.64 -16.49 -19.31
CA TYR A 341 0.17 -15.31 -19.57
C TYR A 341 1.23 -15.56 -20.66
N LEU A 342 1.95 -16.70 -20.59
CA LEU A 342 2.94 -17.09 -21.60
C LEU A 342 2.28 -17.36 -22.96
N ASP A 343 1.15 -18.04 -22.96
CA ASP A 343 0.35 -18.34 -24.16
C ASP A 343 -0.04 -17.05 -24.90
N LYS A 344 -0.53 -16.05 -24.17
CA LYS A 344 -0.81 -14.73 -24.72
C LYS A 344 0.46 -13.98 -25.17
N ARG A 345 1.55 -14.08 -24.40
CA ARG A 345 2.82 -13.40 -24.69
C ARG A 345 3.49 -13.91 -25.96
N PHE A 346 3.38 -15.21 -26.22
CA PHE A 346 3.97 -15.88 -27.38
C PHE A 346 2.94 -16.19 -28.49
N GLU A 347 1.81 -15.47 -28.50
CA GLU A 347 0.79 -15.54 -29.54
C GLU A 347 0.34 -16.99 -29.85
N HIS A 348 0.14 -17.78 -28.80
CA HIS A 348 -0.24 -19.20 -28.87
C HIS A 348 0.80 -20.11 -29.53
N ASN A 349 2.05 -19.69 -29.70
CA ASN A 349 3.12 -20.49 -30.23
C ASN A 349 3.67 -21.47 -29.18
N GLN A 350 3.30 -22.76 -29.30
CA GLN A 350 3.67 -23.78 -28.32
C GLN A 350 5.18 -23.99 -28.22
N ASP A 351 5.91 -24.00 -29.38
CA ASP A 351 7.37 -24.21 -29.40
C ASP A 351 8.12 -23.07 -28.63
N SER A 352 7.64 -21.85 -28.79
CA SER A 352 8.18 -20.69 -28.07
C SER A 352 7.91 -20.77 -26.57
N ILE A 353 6.73 -21.25 -26.17
CA ILE A 353 6.36 -21.45 -24.77
C ILE A 353 7.25 -22.55 -24.17
N ASP A 354 7.39 -23.69 -24.86
CA ASP A 354 8.20 -24.81 -24.41
C ASP A 354 9.68 -24.44 -24.35
N HIS A 355 10.18 -23.71 -25.34
CA HIS A 355 11.54 -23.18 -25.31
C HIS A 355 11.77 -22.28 -24.10
N TYR A 356 10.86 -21.34 -23.84
CA TYR A 356 10.93 -20.46 -22.69
C TYR A 356 10.88 -21.22 -21.35
N LEU A 357 9.94 -22.15 -21.19
CA LEU A 357 9.82 -22.95 -19.97
C LEU A 357 11.01 -23.89 -19.71
N ASN A 358 11.76 -24.25 -20.77
CA ASN A 358 12.96 -25.09 -20.66
C ASN A 358 14.23 -24.32 -20.25
N GLN A 359 14.22 -22.97 -20.28
CA GLN A 359 15.34 -22.18 -19.85
C GLN A 359 15.40 -22.04 -18.33
N PRO A 360 16.59 -22.00 -17.71
CA PRO A 360 16.70 -21.69 -16.30
C PRO A 360 16.29 -20.22 -16.06
N HIS A 361 15.24 -20.01 -15.31
CA HIS A 361 14.80 -18.68 -14.90
C HIS A 361 15.32 -18.36 -13.51
N PRO A 362 15.85 -17.12 -13.27
CA PRO A 362 16.23 -16.71 -11.95
C PRO A 362 14.98 -16.61 -11.06
N VAL A 363 14.84 -17.56 -10.16
CA VAL A 363 13.80 -17.52 -9.13
C VAL A 363 14.24 -16.55 -8.07
N LYS A 364 13.64 -15.37 -8.01
CA LYS A 364 13.82 -14.47 -6.86
C LYS A 364 13.26 -15.18 -5.62
N ARG A 365 14.14 -15.73 -4.79
CA ARG A 365 13.75 -16.18 -3.44
C ARG A 365 13.27 -14.95 -2.67
N LYS A 366 11.98 -14.79 -2.52
CA LYS A 366 11.43 -13.93 -1.46
C LYS A 366 11.72 -14.61 -0.13
N GLY A 367 12.49 -13.96 0.70
CA GLY A 367 12.72 -14.13 2.12
C GLY A 367 12.76 -15.55 2.70
N LYS A 368 13.72 -15.80 3.55
CA LYS A 368 13.75 -16.99 4.42
C LYS A 368 12.45 -17.05 5.23
N GLY A 369 11.53 -17.96 4.90
CA GLY A 369 10.46 -18.27 5.83
C GLY A 369 9.10 -18.71 5.30
N ASN A 370 8.81 -18.72 3.99
CA ASN A 370 7.50 -19.21 3.56
C ASN A 370 7.58 -20.12 2.33
N PRO A 371 7.42 -21.46 2.50
CA PRO A 371 7.47 -22.41 1.40
C PRO A 371 6.22 -22.44 0.50
N LEU A 372 5.15 -21.71 0.84
CA LEU A 372 3.86 -21.78 0.13
C LEU A 372 3.71 -20.85 -1.07
N VAL A 373 4.69 -20.01 -1.39
CA VAL A 373 4.68 -19.15 -2.59
C VAL A 373 5.25 -19.84 -3.83
N PHE A 374 5.51 -21.14 -3.76
CA PHE A 374 6.10 -21.94 -4.86
C PHE A 374 5.12 -22.45 -5.91
N LEU A 375 3.82 -22.09 -5.85
CA LEU A 375 2.83 -22.82 -6.64
C LEU A 375 2.88 -22.55 -8.15
N ASP A 376 3.29 -21.39 -8.62
CA ASP A 376 3.17 -21.10 -10.07
C ASP A 376 4.39 -21.54 -10.91
N ALA A 377 5.62 -21.38 -10.39
CA ALA A 377 6.81 -21.80 -11.13
C ALA A 377 7.27 -23.23 -10.77
N THR A 378 7.02 -23.67 -9.54
CA THR A 378 7.48 -24.98 -9.03
C THR A 378 6.63 -26.14 -9.55
N VAL A 379 5.34 -25.92 -9.84
CA VAL A 379 4.50 -26.97 -10.46
C VAL A 379 5.03 -27.29 -11.86
N ILE A 380 5.43 -26.28 -12.63
CA ILE A 380 6.02 -26.47 -13.97
C ILE A 380 7.41 -27.12 -13.86
N MET A 381 8.23 -26.76 -12.85
CA MET A 381 9.52 -27.38 -12.59
C MET A 381 9.40 -28.81 -12.03
N CYS A 382 8.46 -29.08 -11.14
CA CYS A 382 8.20 -30.45 -10.64
C CYS A 382 7.70 -31.38 -11.75
N VAL A 383 6.89 -30.88 -12.67
CA VAL A 383 6.44 -31.62 -13.88
C VAL A 383 7.63 -32.03 -14.71
N LYS A 384 8.64 -31.20 -14.89
CA LYS A 384 9.84 -31.55 -15.70
C LYS A 384 10.87 -32.38 -14.94
N ILE A 385 11.03 -32.20 -13.65
CA ILE A 385 11.91 -33.07 -12.84
C ILE A 385 11.39 -34.52 -12.85
N CYS A 386 10.08 -34.71 -12.86
CA CYS A 386 9.50 -36.03 -13.05
C CYS A 386 9.70 -36.62 -14.48
N GLN A 387 9.86 -35.77 -15.52
CA GLN A 387 10.15 -36.21 -16.88
C GLN A 387 11.65 -36.44 -17.19
N ILE A 388 12.55 -35.71 -16.48
CA ILE A 388 14.01 -35.84 -16.68
C ILE A 388 14.59 -37.08 -15.97
N ASN A 389 13.90 -37.67 -15.01
CA ASN A 389 14.30 -38.89 -14.32
C ASN A 389 13.69 -40.17 -14.93
N ARG A 390 13.25 -40.12 -16.18
CA ARG A 390 12.96 -41.30 -17.03
C ARG A 390 14.15 -41.50 -18.01
#